data_dcaf17dd4153c51818b6e3b0f4fac84e
#
_entry.id   dcaf17dd4153c51818b6e3b0f4fac84e
#
_cell.length_a   1.000
_cell.length_b   1.000
_cell.length_c   1.000
_cell.angle_alpha   90.00
_cell.angle_beta   90.00
_cell.angle_gamma   90.00
#
_symmetry.space_group_name_H-M   'P 1'
#
loop_
_entity.id
_entity.type
_entity.pdbx_description
1 polymer ?
#
loop_
_entity_poly.entity_id
_entity_poly.type
_entity_poly.pdbx_seq_one_letter_code
_entity_poly.pdbx_strand_id
1 'polypeptide(L)'
;MKKNALTMLPVALTLTLLAGCAPNGGKTGGEITNPVIDNIMARRSVRAYKAVPVGRDTMNVILKCGINAPNAMNSQNWEVRVLDNADEIAAVTKIFAEANPDQAARPGFVNMFRNAPTVAFVAHKADAGMSQIDCGLLGENMMLAAQSLGIGTCCLGGPVRFLTDSCPDFLKKLDFSEGYELLFAIAFGYPDESPAAKPRDESKVRFVE
;
A
#
# COMPACT_ATOMS: atom_id res chain seq x y z
N MET A 1 -65.01 -50.63 3.25
CA MET A 1 -63.81 -51.08 2.56
C MET A 1 -63.21 -49.81 1.80
N LYS A 2 -62.23 -49.08 2.36
CA LYS A 2 -61.58 -47.95 1.69
C LYS A 2 -60.13 -48.36 1.46
N LYS A 3 -59.72 -48.41 0.19
CA LYS A 3 -58.35 -48.72 -0.25
C LYS A 3 -57.52 -47.45 -0.15
N ASN A 4 -56.48 -47.44 0.66
CA ASN A 4 -55.48 -46.40 0.69
C ASN A 4 -54.46 -46.66 -0.41
N ALA A 5 -54.34 -45.73 -1.37
CA ALA A 5 -53.29 -45.72 -2.36
C ALA A 5 -52.08 -44.97 -1.81
N LEU A 6 -50.98 -45.68 -1.70
CA LEU A 6 -49.68 -45.13 -1.26
C LEU A 6 -48.97 -44.56 -2.50
N THR A 7 -48.92 -43.25 -2.58
CA THR A 7 -48.16 -42.52 -3.65
C THR A 7 -46.67 -42.45 -3.30
N MET A 8 -45.85 -43.18 -4.04
CA MET A 8 -44.40 -43.07 -3.99
C MET A 8 -43.93 -41.80 -4.74
N LEU A 9 -43.26 -40.91 -4.03
CA LEU A 9 -42.54 -39.78 -4.62
C LEU A 9 -41.16 -40.25 -5.12
N PRO A 10 -40.73 -39.89 -6.34
CA PRO A 10 -39.36 -40.20 -6.78
C PRO A 10 -38.38 -39.25 -6.14
N VAL A 11 -37.37 -39.81 -5.46
CA VAL A 11 -36.19 -39.07 -4.99
C VAL A 11 -35.32 -38.77 -6.21
N ALA A 12 -35.25 -37.49 -6.61
CA ALA A 12 -34.33 -37.03 -7.62
C ALA A 12 -32.91 -36.91 -7.01
N LEU A 13 -32.03 -37.82 -7.43
CA LEU A 13 -30.63 -37.84 -7.09
C LEU A 13 -29.92 -36.73 -7.91
N THR A 14 -29.70 -35.56 -7.30
CA THR A 14 -28.90 -34.48 -7.92
C THR A 14 -27.43 -34.87 -7.89
N LEU A 15 -26.90 -35.24 -9.04
CA LEU A 15 -25.47 -35.47 -9.29
C LEU A 15 -24.76 -34.12 -9.38
N THR A 16 -24.10 -33.67 -8.31
CA THR A 16 -23.23 -32.52 -8.32
C THR A 16 -21.96 -32.86 -9.09
N LEU A 17 -21.86 -32.37 -10.32
CA LEU A 17 -20.63 -32.37 -11.10
C LEU A 17 -19.60 -31.42 -10.42
N LEU A 18 -18.60 -32.02 -9.79
CA LEU A 18 -17.38 -31.35 -9.42
C LEU A 18 -16.67 -30.93 -10.74
N ALA A 19 -16.82 -29.68 -11.13
CA ALA A 19 -16.00 -29.08 -12.18
C ALA A 19 -14.56 -29.02 -11.66
N GLY A 20 -13.75 -30.00 -12.05
CA GLY A 20 -12.32 -29.99 -11.83
C GLY A 20 -11.72 -28.78 -12.57
N CYS A 21 -10.93 -27.96 -11.88
CA CYS A 21 -10.09 -26.94 -12.50
C CYS A 21 -9.11 -27.66 -13.45
N ALA A 22 -9.43 -27.68 -14.73
CA ALA A 22 -8.44 -28.03 -15.76
C ALA A 22 -7.38 -26.91 -15.81
N PRO A 23 -6.08 -27.21 -15.88
CA PRO A 23 -5.07 -26.20 -16.15
C PRO A 23 -5.36 -25.61 -17.53
N ASN A 24 -5.53 -24.28 -17.60
CA ASN A 24 -5.74 -23.54 -18.84
C ASN A 24 -4.53 -23.79 -19.76
N GLY A 25 -4.72 -24.70 -20.71
CA GLY A 25 -3.77 -24.92 -21.80
C GLY A 25 -3.64 -23.65 -22.63
N GLY A 26 -2.41 -23.21 -22.83
CA GLY A 26 -2.03 -21.94 -23.44
C GLY A 26 -2.77 -21.60 -24.72
N LYS A 27 -3.40 -20.42 -24.72
CA LYS A 27 -3.76 -19.72 -25.94
C LYS A 27 -2.53 -18.88 -26.36
N THR A 28 -1.94 -19.24 -27.48
CA THR A 28 -0.91 -18.44 -28.16
C THR A 28 -1.53 -17.08 -28.55
N GLY A 29 -1.04 -15.98 -27.96
CA GLY A 29 -1.28 -14.62 -28.43
C GLY A 29 -2.26 -13.74 -27.63
N GLY A 30 -2.79 -14.19 -26.47
CA GLY A 30 -3.60 -13.33 -25.60
C GLY A 30 -2.76 -12.73 -24.47
N GLU A 31 -3.05 -11.49 -24.08
CA GLU A 31 -2.45 -10.86 -22.89
C GLU A 31 -2.75 -11.70 -21.65
N ILE A 32 -1.69 -12.10 -20.92
CA ILE A 32 -1.84 -12.85 -19.68
C ILE A 32 -2.24 -11.86 -18.57
N THR A 33 -3.43 -12.00 -18.04
CA THR A 33 -3.93 -11.15 -16.95
C THR A 33 -4.67 -11.95 -15.89
N ASN A 34 -4.72 -11.42 -14.68
CA ASN A 34 -5.50 -11.91 -13.55
C ASN A 34 -5.64 -10.77 -12.52
N PRO A 35 -6.47 -10.90 -11.46
CA PRO A 35 -6.70 -9.82 -10.50
C PRO A 35 -5.43 -9.24 -9.86
N VAL A 36 -4.36 -10.03 -9.69
CA VAL A 36 -3.09 -9.54 -9.13
C VAL A 36 -2.36 -8.66 -10.13
N ILE A 37 -2.25 -9.11 -11.39
CA ILE A 37 -1.64 -8.34 -12.49
C ILE A 37 -2.42 -7.04 -12.68
N ASP A 38 -3.75 -7.11 -12.74
CA ASP A 38 -4.62 -5.95 -12.92
C ASP A 38 -4.42 -4.93 -11.80
N ASN A 39 -4.32 -5.38 -10.55
CA ASN A 39 -4.08 -4.52 -9.39
C ASN A 39 -2.72 -3.81 -9.47
N ILE A 40 -1.66 -4.53 -9.85
CA ILE A 40 -0.31 -3.97 -10.05
C ILE A 40 -0.34 -2.92 -11.17
N MET A 41 -0.96 -3.25 -12.30
CA MET A 41 -1.04 -2.36 -13.47
C MET A 41 -1.93 -1.14 -13.23
N ALA A 42 -2.92 -1.25 -12.34
CA ALA A 42 -3.83 -0.16 -12.00
C ALA A 42 -3.27 0.82 -10.96
N ARG A 43 -2.31 0.41 -10.10
CA ARG A 43 -1.79 1.25 -9.05
C ARG A 43 -1.14 2.53 -9.60
N ARG A 44 -1.46 3.66 -8.96
CA ARG A 44 -0.90 4.99 -9.27
C ARG A 44 -0.42 5.68 -8.00
N SER A 45 0.49 6.64 -8.17
CA SER A 45 0.87 7.57 -7.11
C SER A 45 -0.19 8.67 -7.02
N VAL A 46 -1.10 8.53 -6.07
CA VAL A 46 -2.17 9.49 -5.75
C VAL A 46 -1.60 10.60 -4.86
N ARG A 47 -1.94 11.87 -5.13
CA ARG A 47 -1.45 13.06 -4.41
C ARG A 47 -2.54 14.04 -4.03
N ALA A 48 -3.80 13.67 -4.28
CA ALA A 48 -4.98 14.35 -3.79
C ALA A 48 -5.89 13.34 -3.09
N TYR A 49 -6.33 13.66 -1.89
CA TYR A 49 -7.07 12.76 -1.02
C TYR A 49 -8.26 13.47 -0.40
N LYS A 50 -9.32 12.73 -0.12
CA LYS A 50 -10.41 13.18 0.74
C LYS A 50 -9.89 13.39 2.16
N ALA A 51 -10.41 14.38 2.86
CA ALA A 51 -9.99 14.72 4.24
C ALA A 51 -10.55 13.72 5.28
N VAL A 52 -10.45 12.42 5.00
CA VAL A 52 -10.91 11.34 5.88
C VAL A 52 -9.77 10.37 6.07
N PRO A 53 -9.30 10.13 7.31
CA PRO A 53 -8.23 9.18 7.56
C PRO A 53 -8.66 7.75 7.20
N VAL A 54 -7.69 6.91 6.83
CA VAL A 54 -7.93 5.49 6.60
C VAL A 54 -8.22 4.82 7.94
N GLY A 55 -9.33 4.10 8.03
CA GLY A 55 -9.70 3.39 9.26
C GLY A 55 -8.59 2.42 9.72
N ARG A 56 -8.35 2.36 11.03
CA ARG A 56 -7.25 1.55 11.60
C ARG A 56 -7.36 0.06 11.27
N ASP A 57 -8.56 -0.49 11.14
CA ASP A 57 -8.74 -1.89 10.73
C ASP A 57 -8.24 -2.12 9.29
N THR A 58 -8.54 -1.18 8.38
CA THR A 58 -8.04 -1.21 7.01
C THR A 58 -6.51 -1.05 6.99
N MET A 59 -5.96 -0.11 7.77
CA MET A 59 -4.50 0.05 7.89
C MET A 59 -3.84 -1.19 8.46
N ASN A 60 -4.44 -1.88 9.44
CA ASN A 60 -3.92 -3.12 9.98
C ASN A 60 -3.82 -4.24 8.92
N VAL A 61 -4.79 -4.33 8.02
CA VAL A 61 -4.73 -5.27 6.87
C VAL A 61 -3.57 -4.89 5.94
N ILE A 62 -3.43 -3.61 5.59
CA ILE A 62 -2.35 -3.11 4.75
C ILE A 62 -0.98 -3.40 5.38
N LEU A 63 -0.81 -3.13 6.67
CA LEU A 63 0.42 -3.39 7.42
C LEU A 63 0.76 -4.88 7.44
N LYS A 64 -0.24 -5.76 7.68
CA LYS A 64 -0.06 -7.22 7.62
C LYS A 64 0.42 -7.69 6.24
N CYS A 65 -0.11 -7.11 5.16
CA CYS A 65 0.38 -7.41 3.81
C CYS A 65 1.84 -6.93 3.64
N GLY A 66 2.17 -5.75 4.17
CA GLY A 66 3.53 -5.22 4.14
C GLY A 66 4.54 -6.16 4.79
N ILE A 67 4.31 -6.55 6.03
CA ILE A 67 5.23 -7.42 6.78
C ILE A 67 5.34 -8.86 6.24
N ASN A 68 4.46 -9.26 5.32
CA ASN A 68 4.56 -10.52 4.57
C ASN A 68 5.50 -10.43 3.35
N ALA A 69 6.09 -9.27 3.08
CA ALA A 69 7.12 -9.15 2.05
C ALA A 69 8.34 -10.02 2.38
N PRO A 70 9.00 -10.59 1.36
CA PRO A 70 10.26 -11.29 1.60
C PRO A 70 11.31 -10.33 2.14
N ASN A 71 12.16 -10.81 3.01
CA ASN A 71 13.28 -10.06 3.57
C ASN A 71 14.49 -10.98 3.83
N ALA A 72 15.68 -10.40 3.83
CA ALA A 72 16.91 -11.15 3.95
C ALA A 72 16.95 -11.99 5.24
N MET A 73 17.05 -13.31 5.10
CA MET A 73 17.12 -14.30 6.20
C MET A 73 15.98 -14.20 7.22
N ASN A 74 14.84 -13.63 6.84
CA ASN A 74 13.73 -13.30 7.74
C ASN A 74 14.17 -12.42 8.95
N SER A 75 15.15 -11.56 8.73
CA SER A 75 15.72 -10.72 9.79
C SER A 75 14.84 -9.53 10.18
N GLN A 76 13.87 -9.18 9.33
CA GLN A 76 12.84 -8.17 9.61
C GLN A 76 13.43 -6.84 10.09
N ASN A 77 14.50 -6.37 9.43
CA ASN A 77 15.26 -5.17 9.74
C ASN A 77 14.55 -3.88 9.26
N TRP A 78 13.26 -3.78 9.58
CA TRP A 78 12.39 -2.64 9.30
C TRP A 78 11.49 -2.34 10.49
N GLU A 79 11.11 -1.09 10.63
CA GLU A 79 10.06 -0.62 11.54
C GLU A 79 9.09 0.29 10.79
N VAL A 80 7.81 0.25 11.18
CA VAL A 80 6.78 1.11 10.61
C VAL A 80 6.04 1.84 11.71
N ARG A 81 5.83 3.15 11.54
CA ARG A 81 4.98 3.97 12.42
C ARG A 81 3.91 4.63 11.56
N VAL A 82 2.67 4.59 12.02
CA VAL A 82 1.53 5.19 11.32
C VAL A 82 1.04 6.40 12.08
N LEU A 83 0.93 7.50 11.38
CA LEU A 83 0.38 8.76 11.87
C LEU A 83 -0.98 9.02 11.20
N ASP A 84 -2.04 9.02 11.98
CA ASP A 84 -3.42 9.33 11.59
C ASP A 84 -4.05 10.46 12.44
N ASN A 85 -3.23 11.10 13.27
CA ASN A 85 -3.64 12.23 14.11
C ASN A 85 -3.49 13.55 13.33
N ALA A 86 -4.61 14.23 13.10
CA ALA A 86 -4.66 15.47 12.32
C ALA A 86 -3.86 16.61 12.98
N ASP A 87 -3.89 16.71 14.31
CA ASP A 87 -3.18 17.77 15.04
C ASP A 87 -1.66 17.60 14.94
N GLU A 88 -1.17 16.36 15.03
CA GLU A 88 0.26 16.07 14.86
C GLU A 88 0.72 16.30 13.41
N ILE A 89 -0.10 15.95 12.41
CA ILE A 89 0.16 16.26 11.01
C ILE A 89 0.23 17.77 10.81
N ALA A 90 -0.71 18.52 11.40
CA ALA A 90 -0.74 19.98 11.32
C ALA A 90 0.47 20.60 12.04
N ALA A 91 0.85 20.10 13.21
CA ALA A 91 2.00 20.60 13.96
C ALA A 91 3.32 20.48 13.18
N VAL A 92 3.60 19.32 12.62
CA VAL A 92 4.83 19.12 11.81
C VAL A 92 4.76 19.87 10.48
N THR A 93 3.57 20.01 9.89
CA THR A 93 3.37 20.79 8.66
C THR A 93 3.61 22.29 8.89
N LYS A 94 3.29 22.81 10.08
CA LYS A 94 3.59 24.22 10.44
C LYS A 94 5.08 24.47 10.39
N ILE A 95 5.90 23.60 10.97
CA ILE A 95 7.39 23.70 10.91
C ILE A 95 7.86 23.68 9.45
N PHE A 96 7.29 22.80 8.63
CA PHE A 96 7.60 22.75 7.19
C PHE A 96 7.21 24.05 6.48
N ALA A 97 6.03 24.61 6.74
CA ALA A 97 5.53 25.82 6.10
C ALA A 97 6.38 27.05 6.44
N GLU A 98 6.83 27.17 7.68
CA GLU A 98 7.73 28.24 8.12
C GLU A 98 9.08 28.18 7.41
N ALA A 99 9.62 26.97 7.18
CA ALA A 99 10.87 26.76 6.46
C ALA A 99 10.73 26.82 4.92
N ASN A 100 9.52 26.63 4.38
CA ASN A 100 9.23 26.52 2.95
C ASN A 100 8.00 27.37 2.55
N PRO A 101 8.02 28.70 2.76
CA PRO A 101 6.83 29.56 2.56
C PRO A 101 6.29 29.49 1.12
N ASP A 102 7.14 29.42 0.12
CA ASP A 102 6.70 29.32 -1.29
C ASP A 102 5.95 28.01 -1.59
N GLN A 103 6.31 26.92 -0.93
CA GLN A 103 5.58 25.65 -1.07
C GLN A 103 4.27 25.67 -0.33
N ALA A 104 4.25 26.27 0.87
CA ALA A 104 3.05 26.41 1.68
C ALA A 104 2.02 27.36 1.05
N ALA A 105 2.48 28.37 0.29
CA ALA A 105 1.61 29.30 -0.42
C ALA A 105 0.95 28.72 -1.70
N ARG A 106 1.30 27.49 -2.11
CA ARG A 106 0.73 26.90 -3.32
C ARG A 106 -0.77 26.61 -3.12
N PRO A 107 -1.60 26.91 -4.14
CA PRO A 107 -3.03 26.59 -4.08
C PRO A 107 -3.27 25.11 -3.75
N GLY A 108 -4.16 24.84 -2.79
CA GLY A 108 -4.51 23.50 -2.37
C GLY A 108 -3.51 22.83 -1.43
N PHE A 109 -2.48 23.52 -0.95
CA PHE A 109 -1.60 22.99 0.09
C PHE A 109 -2.35 22.91 1.43
N VAL A 110 -2.41 21.71 2.02
CA VAL A 110 -2.99 21.45 3.34
C VAL A 110 -1.91 20.91 4.29
N ASN A 111 -1.10 19.93 3.82
CA ASN A 111 -0.01 19.39 4.62
C ASN A 111 1.17 18.92 3.73
N MET A 112 2.34 18.79 4.36
CA MET A 112 3.59 18.42 3.69
C MET A 112 3.60 17.00 3.11
N PHE A 113 2.66 16.13 3.49
CA PHE A 113 2.53 14.75 3.02
C PHE A 113 1.58 14.60 1.83
N ARG A 114 1.56 15.58 0.91
CA ARG A 114 0.65 15.60 -0.23
C ARG A 114 -0.84 15.64 0.18
N ASN A 115 -1.12 16.31 1.29
CA ASN A 115 -2.46 16.42 1.87
C ASN A 115 -3.06 15.09 2.35
N ALA A 116 -2.24 14.05 2.50
CA ALA A 116 -2.70 12.76 2.99
C ALA A 116 -3.11 12.85 4.48
N PRO A 117 -4.26 12.28 4.85
CA PRO A 117 -4.74 12.25 6.24
C PRO A 117 -4.14 11.11 7.06
N THR A 118 -3.43 10.18 6.41
CA THR A 118 -2.75 9.04 7.06
C THR A 118 -1.39 8.84 6.42
N VAL A 119 -0.35 8.68 7.23
CA VAL A 119 1.04 8.52 6.74
C VAL A 119 1.70 7.37 7.49
N ALA A 120 2.33 6.45 6.76
CA ALA A 120 3.21 5.44 7.34
C ALA A 120 4.67 5.84 7.11
N PHE A 121 5.45 5.89 8.17
CA PHE A 121 6.89 6.12 8.16
C PHE A 121 7.59 4.78 8.25
N VAL A 122 8.51 4.51 7.33
CA VAL A 122 9.28 3.27 7.24
C VAL A 122 10.73 3.57 7.56
N ALA A 123 11.24 2.91 8.59
CA ALA A 123 12.64 2.98 9.00
C ALA A 123 13.33 1.64 8.74
N HIS A 124 14.61 1.70 8.45
CA HIS A 124 15.46 0.54 8.22
C HIS A 124 16.58 0.49 9.26
N LYS A 125 17.08 -0.70 9.55
CA LYS A 125 18.26 -0.88 10.39
C LYS A 125 19.51 -0.48 9.59
N ALA A 126 20.19 0.59 10.03
CA ALA A 126 21.24 1.28 9.25
C ALA A 126 22.46 0.39 8.94
N ASP A 127 22.82 -0.51 9.87
CA ASP A 127 23.97 -1.42 9.76
C ASP A 127 23.66 -2.74 9.02
N ALA A 128 22.41 -2.96 8.57
CA ALA A 128 22.00 -4.18 7.87
C ALA A 128 21.94 -3.95 6.36
N GLY A 129 22.88 -4.52 5.62
CA GLY A 129 23.12 -4.22 4.20
C GLY A 129 21.95 -4.41 3.23
N MET A 130 20.97 -5.29 3.55
CA MET A 130 19.78 -5.54 2.72
C MET A 130 18.53 -4.79 3.21
N SER A 131 18.60 -4.10 4.35
CA SER A 131 17.43 -3.50 5.01
C SER A 131 16.67 -2.49 4.15
N GLN A 132 17.34 -1.72 3.33
CA GLN A 132 16.69 -0.76 2.42
C GLN A 132 15.90 -1.47 1.31
N ILE A 133 16.40 -2.60 0.79
CA ILE A 133 15.69 -3.44 -0.19
C ILE A 133 14.48 -4.06 0.48
N ASP A 134 14.65 -4.64 1.66
CA ASP A 134 13.58 -5.24 2.46
C ASP A 134 12.44 -4.23 2.74
N CYS A 135 12.79 -2.98 3.10
CA CYS A 135 11.84 -1.89 3.26
C CYS A 135 11.12 -1.52 1.97
N GLY A 136 11.81 -1.55 0.83
CA GLY A 136 11.19 -1.31 -0.49
C GLY A 136 10.15 -2.36 -0.83
N LEU A 137 10.45 -3.64 -0.59
CA LEU A 137 9.53 -4.77 -0.78
C LEU A 137 8.31 -4.66 0.14
N LEU A 138 8.54 -4.35 1.43
CA LEU A 138 7.48 -4.09 2.40
C LEU A 138 6.57 -2.94 1.94
N GLY A 139 7.16 -1.83 1.51
CA GLY A 139 6.42 -0.65 1.06
C GLY A 139 5.57 -0.93 -0.19
N GLU A 140 6.07 -1.69 -1.17
CA GLU A 140 5.28 -2.06 -2.35
C GLU A 140 4.13 -2.99 -2.00
N ASN A 141 4.33 -3.99 -1.13
CA ASN A 141 3.24 -4.84 -0.65
C ASN A 141 2.13 -4.01 0.04
N MET A 142 2.51 -3.01 0.85
CA MET A 142 1.54 -2.08 1.47
C MET A 142 0.77 -1.29 0.41
N MET A 143 1.45 -0.77 -0.60
CA MET A 143 0.82 0.03 -1.65
C MET A 143 -0.11 -0.80 -2.55
N LEU A 144 0.25 -2.04 -2.85
CA LEU A 144 -0.60 -2.97 -3.62
C LEU A 144 -1.82 -3.42 -2.83
N ALA A 145 -1.66 -3.71 -1.53
CA ALA A 145 -2.78 -4.01 -0.64
C ALA A 145 -3.74 -2.82 -0.53
N ALA A 146 -3.21 -1.60 -0.37
CA ALA A 146 -4.01 -0.38 -0.35
C ALA A 146 -4.81 -0.20 -1.65
N GLN A 147 -4.16 -0.39 -2.82
CA GLN A 147 -4.81 -0.31 -4.13
C GLN A 147 -5.99 -1.28 -4.23
N SER A 148 -5.84 -2.53 -3.79
CA SER A 148 -6.91 -3.53 -3.82
C SER A 148 -8.10 -3.19 -2.91
N LEU A 149 -7.89 -2.31 -1.92
CA LEU A 149 -8.90 -1.83 -0.98
C LEU A 149 -9.45 -0.44 -1.36
N GLY A 150 -9.10 0.08 -2.55
CA GLY A 150 -9.54 1.40 -3.00
C GLY A 150 -8.86 2.57 -2.28
N ILE A 151 -7.73 2.34 -1.61
CA ILE A 151 -6.94 3.35 -0.92
C ILE A 151 -5.81 3.82 -1.84
N GLY A 152 -5.75 5.12 -2.10
CA GLY A 152 -4.68 5.76 -2.85
C GLY A 152 -3.40 5.90 -2.03
N THR A 153 -2.25 5.78 -2.69
CA THR A 153 -0.95 5.86 -2.02
C THR A 153 0.05 6.69 -2.82
N CYS A 154 1.04 7.26 -2.11
CA CYS A 154 2.21 7.87 -2.72
C CYS A 154 3.44 7.66 -1.83
N CYS A 155 4.52 7.08 -2.38
CA CYS A 155 5.81 7.03 -1.70
C CYS A 155 6.45 8.43 -1.68
N LEU A 156 6.93 8.85 -0.50
CA LEU A 156 7.39 10.21 -0.21
C LEU A 156 8.85 10.19 0.28
N GLY A 157 9.76 10.75 -0.52
CA GLY A 157 11.15 10.99 -0.10
C GLY A 157 11.40 12.43 0.39
N GLY A 158 10.83 13.44 -0.29
CA GLY A 158 11.05 14.85 0.05
C GLY A 158 10.66 15.21 1.49
N PRO A 159 9.46 14.88 1.97
CA PRO A 159 9.08 15.09 3.37
C PRO A 159 10.05 14.43 4.36
N VAL A 160 10.50 13.20 4.08
CA VAL A 160 11.42 12.47 4.96
C VAL A 160 12.74 13.21 5.14
N ARG A 161 13.34 13.68 4.04
CA ARG A 161 14.57 14.46 4.10
C ARG A 161 14.39 15.69 4.99
N PHE A 162 13.31 16.44 4.82
CA PHE A 162 13.02 17.61 5.67
C PHE A 162 12.87 17.21 7.14
N LEU A 163 12.17 16.13 7.45
CA LEU A 163 11.98 15.64 8.82
C LEU A 163 13.33 15.30 9.47
N THR A 164 14.18 14.59 8.73
CA THR A 164 15.50 14.17 9.21
C THR A 164 16.41 15.37 9.48
N ASP A 165 16.39 16.38 8.60
CA ASP A 165 17.27 17.53 8.69
C ASP A 165 16.77 18.58 9.69
N SER A 166 15.45 18.68 9.96
CA SER A 166 14.86 19.85 10.60
C SER A 166 13.85 19.55 11.74
N CYS A 167 13.46 18.29 11.98
CA CYS A 167 12.40 17.98 12.93
C CYS A 167 12.80 16.90 13.96
N PRO A 168 13.87 17.09 14.76
CA PRO A 168 14.37 16.06 15.68
C PRO A 168 13.34 15.65 16.74
N ASP A 169 12.50 16.56 17.21
CA ASP A 169 11.46 16.25 18.21
C ASP A 169 10.32 15.43 17.60
N PHE A 170 9.99 15.62 16.34
CA PHE A 170 9.05 14.77 15.63
C PHE A 170 9.62 13.36 15.42
N LEU A 171 10.90 13.25 15.05
CA LEU A 171 11.58 11.93 14.93
C LEU A 171 11.59 11.17 16.25
N LYS A 172 11.83 11.85 17.38
CA LYS A 172 11.72 11.23 18.71
C LYS A 172 10.30 10.70 19.00
N LYS A 173 9.26 11.39 18.56
CA LYS A 173 7.86 10.93 18.70
C LYS A 173 7.56 9.67 17.87
N LEU A 174 8.25 9.46 16.75
CA LEU A 174 8.12 8.22 15.98
C LEU A 174 8.69 7.01 16.72
N ASP A 175 9.56 7.23 17.70
CA ASP A 175 10.07 6.22 18.63
C ASP A 175 10.57 4.96 17.91
N PHE A 176 11.42 5.15 16.92
CA PHE A 176 12.15 4.05 16.28
C PHE A 176 13.24 3.53 17.22
N SER A 177 13.49 2.23 17.18
CA SER A 177 14.54 1.57 17.94
C SER A 177 15.93 2.12 17.59
N GLU A 178 16.87 2.02 18.53
CA GLU A 178 18.26 2.41 18.32
C GLU A 178 18.87 1.70 17.09
N GLY A 179 19.57 2.46 16.26
CA GLY A 179 20.15 1.98 15.00
C GLY A 179 19.17 1.91 13.83
N TYR A 180 17.92 2.37 14.01
CA TYR A 180 16.98 2.52 12.87
C TYR A 180 16.95 3.96 12.39
N GLU A 181 16.96 4.12 11.07
CA GLU A 181 16.91 5.42 10.39
C GLU A 181 15.66 5.48 9.48
N LEU A 182 15.00 6.65 9.49
CA LEU A 182 13.84 6.90 8.64
C LEU A 182 14.26 6.90 7.17
N LEU A 183 13.69 5.99 6.37
CA LEU A 183 14.08 5.78 4.97
C LEU A 183 13.13 6.46 3.99
N PHE A 184 11.83 6.22 4.13
CA PHE A 184 10.77 6.86 3.35
C PHE A 184 9.46 6.88 4.12
N ALA A 185 8.49 7.65 3.61
CA ALA A 185 7.12 7.59 4.09
C ALA A 185 6.18 7.21 2.95
N ILE A 186 5.01 6.70 3.30
CA ILE A 186 3.92 6.42 2.34
C ILE A 186 2.68 7.19 2.81
N ALA A 187 2.17 8.04 1.93
CA ALA A 187 0.88 8.69 2.09
C ALA A 187 -0.24 7.71 1.77
N PHE A 188 -1.30 7.69 2.59
CA PHE A 188 -2.51 6.89 2.41
C PHE A 188 -3.75 7.77 2.54
N GLY A 189 -4.76 7.49 1.73
CA GLY A 189 -6.06 8.15 1.83
C GLY A 189 -7.03 7.71 0.75
N TYR A 190 -8.29 8.04 0.90
CA TYR A 190 -9.28 7.84 -0.15
C TYR A 190 -8.97 8.80 -1.31
N PRO A 191 -8.77 8.29 -2.55
CA PRO A 191 -8.37 9.12 -3.68
C PRO A 191 -9.39 10.22 -3.98
N ASP A 192 -8.90 11.43 -4.29
CA ASP A 192 -9.67 12.55 -4.83
C ASP A 192 -9.13 12.98 -6.21
N GLU A 193 -8.38 12.10 -6.84
CA GLU A 193 -7.89 12.20 -8.21
C GLU A 193 -7.76 10.80 -8.83
N SER A 194 -7.69 10.75 -10.17
CA SER A 194 -7.42 9.52 -10.95
C SER A 194 -6.27 9.77 -11.92
N PRO A 195 -5.01 9.64 -11.46
CA PRO A 195 -3.85 9.95 -12.30
C PRO A 195 -3.71 8.95 -13.46
N ALA A 196 -3.43 9.47 -14.66
CA ALA A 196 -3.12 8.63 -15.80
C ALA A 196 -1.83 7.83 -15.61
N ALA A 197 -1.76 6.66 -16.24
CA ALA A 197 -0.53 5.88 -16.32
C ALA A 197 0.55 6.67 -17.09
N LYS A 198 1.76 6.71 -16.52
CA LYS A 198 2.92 7.23 -17.25
C LYS A 198 3.59 6.09 -18.04
N PRO A 199 4.15 6.36 -19.25
CA PRO A 199 4.85 5.34 -20.01
C PRO A 199 6.03 4.77 -19.22
N ARG A 200 6.35 3.51 -19.49
CA ARG A 200 7.54 2.83 -18.98
C ARG A 200 8.51 2.57 -20.13
N ASP A 201 9.78 2.61 -19.84
CA ASP A 201 10.86 2.32 -20.79
C ASP A 201 11.13 0.81 -20.78
N GLU A 202 10.46 0.10 -21.67
CA GLU A 202 10.58 -1.36 -21.79
C GLU A 202 11.95 -1.79 -22.32
N SER A 203 12.70 -0.89 -22.97
CA SER A 203 14.06 -1.18 -23.47
C SER A 203 15.06 -1.52 -22.37
N LYS A 204 14.74 -1.18 -21.12
CA LYS A 204 15.57 -1.48 -19.95
C LYS A 204 15.40 -2.90 -19.41
N VAL A 205 14.50 -3.67 -20.00
CA VAL A 205 14.24 -5.08 -19.60
C VAL A 205 14.49 -5.97 -20.82
N ARG A 206 15.35 -6.96 -20.68
CA ARG A 206 15.68 -7.93 -21.74
C ARG A 206 16.03 -9.30 -21.18
N PHE A 207 15.79 -10.32 -21.98
CA PHE A 207 16.35 -11.65 -21.73
C PHE A 207 17.84 -11.64 -22.07
N VAL A 208 18.64 -12.39 -21.31
CA VAL A 208 20.04 -12.68 -21.60
C VAL A 208 20.07 -14.06 -22.21
N GLU A 209 20.57 -14.17 -23.47
CA GLU A 209 20.70 -15.41 -24.22
C GLU A 209 22.11 -15.96 -24.09
#